data_5cb14a39588d40eb485e52b2eb357dc4
#
_entry.id   5cb14a39588d40eb485e52b2eb357dc4
#
_cell.length_a   1.000
_cell.length_b   1.000
_cell.length_c   1.000
_cell.angle_alpha   90.00
_cell.angle_beta   90.00
_cell.angle_gamma   90.00
#
_symmetry.space_group_name_H-M   'P 1'
#
loop_
_entity.id
_entity.type
_entity.pdbx_description
1 polymer ?
#
loop_
_entity_poly.entity_id
_entity_poly.type
_entity_poly.pdbx_seq_one_letter_code
_entity_poly.pdbx_strand_id
1 'polypeptide(L)'
;MLTTTTRLPRTVVLCGAALLLATTACAEGHGKSPMELSEMIAESVRDSADTRMPGLGVAEAHFEPDGFSCDPAVDPEVPGLWRSHAPRETVMDEASVELGLIDADHERSGTVFATVTDPEGGTATAEAELASDEWTGLVYPDDFDAAPLRTGVYTVIWSDAAEGARITCDGFEVD
;
A
#
# COMPACT_ATOMS: atom_id res chain seq x y z
N MET A 1 -47.58 -46.07 22.48
CA MET A 1 -47.80 -45.89 21.05
C MET A 1 -48.92 -44.88 20.89
N LEU A 2 -48.60 -43.61 20.75
CA LEU A 2 -49.55 -42.57 20.37
C LEU A 2 -48.83 -41.55 19.53
N THR A 3 -49.16 -41.54 18.26
CA THR A 3 -48.74 -40.58 17.26
C THR A 3 -49.57 -39.32 17.33
N THR A 4 -49.00 -38.20 17.72
CA THR A 4 -49.68 -36.91 17.70
C THR A 4 -49.23 -36.10 16.49
N THR A 5 -50.14 -35.96 15.56
CA THR A 5 -50.00 -35.19 14.33
C THR A 5 -50.38 -33.73 14.62
N THR A 6 -49.42 -32.83 14.65
CA THR A 6 -49.69 -31.39 14.83
C THR A 6 -49.76 -30.72 13.46
N ARG A 7 -50.94 -30.23 13.10
CA ARG A 7 -51.21 -29.43 11.89
C ARG A 7 -50.75 -27.98 12.14
N LEU A 8 -49.88 -27.45 11.28
CA LEU A 8 -49.59 -26.01 11.22
C LEU A 8 -50.65 -25.26 10.41
N PRO A 9 -51.09 -24.09 10.89
CA PRO A 9 -51.95 -23.21 10.12
C PRO A 9 -51.15 -22.45 9.04
N ARG A 10 -51.69 -22.45 7.84
CA ARG A 10 -51.26 -21.57 6.74
C ARG A 10 -51.70 -20.14 7.06
N THR A 11 -50.75 -19.28 7.44
CA THR A 11 -51.00 -17.83 7.44
C THR A 11 -50.35 -17.26 6.17
N VAL A 12 -51.17 -16.80 5.29
CA VAL A 12 -50.84 -16.05 4.09
C VAL A 12 -50.37 -14.66 4.53
N VAL A 13 -49.11 -14.34 4.32
CA VAL A 13 -48.60 -12.96 4.48
C VAL A 13 -48.59 -12.29 3.10
N LEU A 14 -49.61 -11.48 2.89
CA LEU A 14 -49.66 -10.46 1.84
C LEU A 14 -49.13 -9.18 2.45
N CYS A 15 -47.83 -8.93 2.37
CA CYS A 15 -47.22 -7.62 2.62
C CYS A 15 -45.88 -7.56 1.91
N GLY A 16 -45.86 -7.21 0.66
CA GLY A 16 -44.61 -7.15 -0.13
C GLY A 16 -44.70 -6.28 -1.38
N ALA A 17 -45.40 -5.14 -1.34
CA ALA A 17 -45.49 -4.28 -2.51
C ALA A 17 -45.46 -2.78 -2.19
N ALA A 18 -44.77 -2.33 -1.16
CA ALA A 18 -44.76 -0.89 -0.81
C ALA A 18 -43.38 -0.33 -0.43
N LEU A 19 -42.27 -0.96 -0.80
CA LEU A 19 -40.92 -0.52 -0.41
C LEU A 19 -39.96 -0.25 -1.62
N LEU A 20 -40.47 -0.09 -2.82
CA LEU A 20 -39.66 0.20 -4.02
C LEU A 20 -39.79 1.63 -4.58
N LEU A 21 -40.36 2.58 -3.85
CA LEU A 21 -40.55 3.96 -4.31
C LEU A 21 -39.81 5.04 -3.52
N ALA A 22 -38.88 4.67 -2.64
CA ALA A 22 -38.18 5.66 -1.79
C ALA A 22 -36.69 5.86 -2.11
N THR A 23 -36.17 5.36 -3.22
CA THR A 23 -34.74 5.53 -3.59
C THR A 23 -34.48 6.50 -4.75
N THR A 24 -35.49 7.26 -5.21
CA THR A 24 -35.29 8.24 -6.30
C THR A 24 -35.16 9.69 -5.82
N ALA A 25 -35.05 9.95 -4.52
CA ALA A 25 -35.10 11.32 -3.97
C ALA A 25 -33.73 11.96 -3.63
N CYS A 26 -32.59 11.35 -4.01
CA CYS A 26 -31.29 11.98 -3.77
C CYS A 26 -30.54 12.44 -5.03
N ALA A 27 -31.16 12.40 -6.20
CA ALA A 27 -30.50 12.77 -7.46
C ALA A 27 -30.87 14.17 -8.01
N GLU A 28 -31.69 14.93 -7.31
CA GLU A 28 -32.19 16.21 -7.82
C GLU A 28 -31.36 17.45 -7.44
N GLY A 29 -30.10 17.28 -6.94
CA GLY A 29 -29.29 18.42 -6.48
C GLY A 29 -28.21 18.90 -7.48
N HIS A 30 -27.82 18.14 -8.49
CA HIS A 30 -26.63 18.45 -9.28
C HIS A 30 -26.84 18.78 -10.77
N GLY A 31 -28.06 18.76 -11.26
CA GLY A 31 -28.38 19.18 -12.65
C GLY A 31 -27.73 18.31 -13.74
N LYS A 32 -27.09 17.21 -13.39
CA LYS A 32 -26.41 16.29 -14.31
C LYS A 32 -27.02 14.89 -14.23
N SER A 33 -27.14 14.24 -15.36
CA SER A 33 -27.66 12.87 -15.44
C SER A 33 -26.65 11.88 -14.86
N PRO A 34 -27.08 10.69 -14.39
CA PRO A 34 -26.17 9.63 -13.93
C PRO A 34 -25.12 9.22 -14.97
N MET A 35 -25.45 9.38 -16.25
CA MET A 35 -24.54 9.06 -17.36
C MET A 35 -23.47 10.14 -17.52
N GLU A 36 -23.81 11.43 -17.38
CA GLU A 36 -22.85 12.54 -17.38
C GLU A 36 -21.92 12.50 -16.16
N LEU A 37 -22.43 12.10 -15.00
CA LEU A 37 -21.60 11.88 -13.81
C LEU A 37 -20.63 10.71 -14.00
N SER A 38 -21.07 9.64 -14.64
CA SER A 38 -20.24 8.48 -14.97
C SER A 38 -19.14 8.82 -15.97
N GLU A 39 -19.45 9.63 -16.99
CA GLU A 39 -18.45 10.13 -17.95
C GLU A 39 -17.45 11.08 -17.30
N MET A 40 -17.89 11.99 -16.45
CA MET A 40 -16.99 12.89 -15.71
C MET A 40 -16.05 12.14 -14.75
N ILE A 41 -16.54 11.11 -14.08
CA ILE A 41 -15.70 10.25 -13.23
C ILE A 41 -14.70 9.49 -14.09
N ALA A 42 -15.14 8.93 -15.23
CA ALA A 42 -14.25 8.21 -16.15
C ALA A 42 -13.20 9.13 -16.78
N GLU A 43 -13.54 10.39 -17.06
CA GLU A 43 -12.62 11.40 -17.57
C GLU A 43 -11.63 11.86 -16.51
N SER A 44 -12.08 12.07 -15.26
CA SER A 44 -11.23 12.39 -14.12
C SER A 44 -10.25 11.27 -13.79
N VAL A 45 -10.66 10.00 -13.91
CA VAL A 45 -9.79 8.85 -13.73
C VAL A 45 -8.78 8.72 -14.88
N ARG A 46 -9.18 9.02 -16.11
CA ARG A 46 -8.27 9.05 -17.28
C ARG A 46 -7.25 10.17 -17.16
N ASP A 47 -7.69 11.39 -16.81
CA ASP A 47 -6.79 12.53 -16.58
C ASP A 47 -5.78 12.23 -15.47
N SER A 48 -6.20 11.56 -14.41
CA SER A 48 -5.30 11.12 -13.32
C SER A 48 -4.31 10.03 -13.78
N ALA A 49 -4.70 9.18 -14.73
CA ALA A 49 -3.84 8.15 -15.31
C ALA A 49 -2.88 8.71 -16.39
N ASP A 50 -3.34 9.72 -17.16
CA ASP A 50 -2.52 10.36 -18.22
C ASP A 50 -1.59 11.46 -17.67
N THR A 51 -1.78 11.89 -16.41
CA THR A 51 -0.88 12.87 -15.74
C THR A 51 0.43 12.24 -15.28
N ARG A 52 0.69 10.98 -15.55
CA ARG A 52 2.04 10.42 -15.59
C ARG A 52 2.77 10.96 -16.82
N MET A 53 3.06 12.26 -16.80
CA MET A 53 4.00 12.84 -17.76
C MET A 53 5.38 12.22 -17.52
N PRO A 54 5.99 11.56 -18.53
CA PRO A 54 7.38 11.15 -18.43
C PRO A 54 8.24 12.41 -18.22
N GLY A 55 8.77 12.59 -17.01
CA GLY A 55 9.67 13.69 -16.69
C GLY A 55 9.20 14.72 -15.65
N LEU A 56 7.97 14.69 -15.18
CA LEU A 56 7.63 15.30 -13.89
C LEU A 56 7.89 14.23 -12.85
N GLY A 57 8.96 14.40 -12.06
CA GLY A 57 9.34 13.47 -11.01
C GLY A 57 8.10 13.14 -10.18
N VAL A 58 7.81 11.86 -10.07
CA VAL A 58 6.87 11.36 -9.05
C VAL A 58 7.36 11.97 -7.75
N ALA A 59 6.50 12.67 -7.02
CA ALA A 59 6.88 13.24 -5.73
C ALA A 59 7.59 12.14 -4.94
N GLU A 60 8.80 12.42 -4.53
CA GLU A 60 9.64 11.46 -3.83
C GLU A 60 8.90 11.10 -2.55
N ALA A 61 8.61 9.82 -2.34
CA ALA A 61 7.89 9.39 -1.16
C ALA A 61 8.79 9.59 0.06
N HIS A 62 8.23 10.15 1.12
CA HIS A 62 8.89 10.34 2.41
C HIS A 62 8.21 9.47 3.46
N PHE A 63 8.99 8.86 4.31
CA PHE A 63 8.47 8.12 5.45
C PHE A 63 8.03 9.06 6.56
N GLU A 64 6.83 8.83 7.09
CA GLU A 64 6.22 9.55 8.20
C GLU A 64 6.24 8.66 9.45
N PRO A 65 7.15 8.91 10.42
CA PRO A 65 7.33 8.04 11.60
C PRO A 65 6.07 7.93 12.45
N ASP A 66 5.31 9.00 12.61
CA ASP A 66 4.08 9.03 13.42
C ASP A 66 2.99 8.06 12.89
N GLY A 67 2.95 7.86 11.57
CA GLY A 67 1.97 7.01 10.91
C GLY A 67 2.53 5.66 10.43
N PHE A 68 3.83 5.44 10.52
CA PHE A 68 4.54 4.31 9.91
C PHE A 68 4.12 4.07 8.46
N SER A 69 4.05 5.15 7.70
CA SER A 69 3.58 5.16 6.31
C SER A 69 4.41 6.13 5.48
N CYS A 70 4.31 6.00 4.16
CA CYS A 70 4.94 6.95 3.26
C CYS A 70 3.93 7.96 2.70
N ASP A 71 4.36 9.21 2.52
CA ASP A 71 3.61 10.26 1.85
C ASP A 71 4.43 10.80 0.64
N PRO A 72 3.91 10.76 -0.59
CA PRO A 72 2.68 10.06 -0.99
C PRO A 72 2.78 8.53 -0.78
N ALA A 73 1.64 7.90 -0.52
CA ALA A 73 1.58 6.45 -0.41
C ALA A 73 2.13 5.78 -1.69
N VAL A 74 2.93 4.75 -1.49
CA VAL A 74 3.49 3.96 -2.59
C VAL A 74 2.59 2.75 -2.83
N ASP A 75 1.86 2.77 -3.94
CA ASP A 75 1.11 1.60 -4.37
C ASP A 75 2.07 0.56 -4.97
N PRO A 76 1.99 -0.72 -4.58
CA PRO A 76 2.80 -1.77 -5.16
C PRO A 76 2.55 -1.90 -6.67
N GLU A 77 3.60 -1.74 -7.46
CA GLU A 77 3.56 -1.95 -8.92
C GLU A 77 3.84 -3.42 -9.27
N VAL A 78 4.48 -4.14 -8.35
CA VAL A 78 4.75 -5.58 -8.46
C VAL A 78 3.66 -6.34 -7.70
N PRO A 79 2.87 -7.21 -8.37
CA PRO A 79 1.85 -8.01 -7.70
C PRO A 79 2.47 -8.90 -6.61
N GLY A 80 1.80 -9.06 -5.47
CA GLY A 80 2.25 -9.88 -4.33
C GLY A 80 1.64 -9.37 -3.02
N LEU A 81 1.82 -10.14 -1.96
CA LEU A 81 1.46 -9.73 -0.60
C LEU A 81 2.73 -9.31 0.16
N TRP A 82 3.21 -8.14 -0.15
CA TRP A 82 4.47 -7.63 0.35
C TRP A 82 4.38 -7.15 1.79
N ARG A 83 5.40 -7.47 2.56
CA ARG A 83 5.63 -6.92 3.90
C ARG A 83 7.07 -6.47 4.00
N SER A 84 7.26 -5.27 4.52
CA SER A 84 8.56 -4.72 4.85
C SER A 84 8.80 -4.72 6.35
N HIS A 85 10.06 -4.68 6.74
CA HIS A 85 10.52 -4.54 8.10
C HIS A 85 11.59 -3.45 8.16
N ALA A 86 11.38 -2.50 9.06
CA ALA A 86 12.34 -1.50 9.51
C ALA A 86 12.09 -1.23 11.01
N PRO A 87 13.02 -0.64 11.75
CA PRO A 87 12.80 -0.25 13.14
C PRO A 87 11.54 0.60 13.32
N ARG A 88 10.69 0.24 14.29
CA ARG A 88 9.45 0.98 14.61
C ARG A 88 9.62 1.90 15.82
N GLU A 89 10.70 1.75 16.54
CA GLU A 89 11.12 2.66 17.60
C GLU A 89 12.23 3.54 17.07
N THR A 90 12.36 4.74 17.58
CA THR A 90 13.46 5.64 17.24
C THR A 90 14.78 4.98 17.59
N VAL A 91 15.65 4.87 16.61
CA VAL A 91 16.98 4.26 16.76
C VAL A 91 17.88 5.20 17.53
N MET A 92 18.42 4.71 18.62
CA MET A 92 19.34 5.48 19.48
C MET A 92 20.68 4.75 19.60
N ASP A 93 21.77 5.46 19.40
CA ASP A 93 23.14 4.96 19.62
C ASP A 93 23.51 3.67 18.85
N GLU A 94 22.76 3.28 17.82
CA GLU A 94 23.07 2.14 16.99
C GLU A 94 23.96 2.55 15.80
N ALA A 95 24.85 1.63 15.40
CA ALA A 95 25.72 1.85 14.26
C ALA A 95 25.06 1.47 12.93
N SER A 96 24.05 0.59 12.99
CA SER A 96 23.37 0.04 11.81
C SER A 96 21.95 -0.41 12.15
N VAL A 97 21.10 -0.55 11.14
CA VAL A 97 19.72 -1.02 11.24
C VAL A 97 19.46 -2.16 10.26
N GLU A 98 18.63 -3.11 10.68
CA GLU A 98 18.18 -4.20 9.81
C GLU A 98 16.93 -3.77 9.03
N LEU A 99 16.95 -4.00 7.73
CA LEU A 99 15.84 -3.78 6.80
C LEU A 99 15.45 -5.12 6.19
N GLY A 100 14.16 -5.37 6.05
CA GLY A 100 13.68 -6.64 5.53
C GLY A 100 12.52 -6.50 4.55
N LEU A 101 12.39 -7.49 3.67
CA LEU A 101 11.28 -7.65 2.74
C LEU A 101 10.88 -9.13 2.68
N ILE A 102 9.60 -9.40 2.55
CA ILE A 102 9.06 -10.74 2.28
C ILE A 102 7.84 -10.64 1.36
N ASP A 103 7.72 -11.59 0.45
CA ASP A 103 6.45 -11.88 -0.22
C ASP A 103 5.67 -12.87 0.65
N ALA A 104 4.64 -12.40 1.33
CA ALA A 104 3.87 -13.22 2.26
C ALA A 104 2.99 -14.29 1.57
N ASP A 105 2.81 -14.20 0.26
CA ASP A 105 2.21 -15.28 -0.55
C ASP A 105 3.22 -16.37 -0.91
N HIS A 106 4.51 -16.14 -0.64
CA HIS A 106 5.62 -17.09 -0.82
C HIS A 106 5.82 -17.59 -2.26
N GLU A 107 5.28 -16.87 -3.24
CA GLU A 107 5.30 -17.30 -4.63
C GLU A 107 6.54 -16.82 -5.40
N ARG A 108 7.31 -15.88 -4.83
CA ARG A 108 8.38 -15.21 -5.54
C ARG A 108 9.74 -15.50 -4.95
N SER A 109 10.69 -15.61 -5.86
CA SER A 109 12.11 -15.62 -5.58
C SER A 109 12.84 -14.82 -6.66
N GLY A 110 13.96 -14.25 -6.35
CA GLY A 110 14.76 -13.46 -7.28
C GLY A 110 15.46 -12.31 -6.59
N THR A 111 15.98 -11.40 -7.37
CA THR A 111 16.68 -10.22 -6.87
C THR A 111 15.72 -9.08 -6.62
N VAL A 112 15.88 -8.40 -5.50
CA VAL A 112 15.18 -7.17 -5.13
C VAL A 112 16.20 -6.11 -4.72
N PHE A 113 15.79 -4.86 -4.75
CA PHE A 113 16.63 -3.71 -4.41
C PHE A 113 15.97 -2.88 -3.33
N ALA A 114 16.77 -2.43 -2.37
CA ALA A 114 16.35 -1.41 -1.42
C ALA A 114 17.11 -0.11 -1.72
N THR A 115 16.38 0.97 -1.89
CA THR A 115 16.95 2.32 -1.97
C THR A 115 16.58 3.07 -0.69
N VAL A 116 17.60 3.53 0.04
CA VAL A 116 17.45 4.33 1.25
C VAL A 116 17.76 5.78 0.92
N THR A 117 16.84 6.67 1.24
CA THR A 117 17.03 8.13 1.21
C THR A 117 17.31 8.60 2.62
N ASP A 118 18.44 9.24 2.84
CA ASP A 118 18.86 9.80 4.11
C ASP A 118 18.19 11.15 4.43
N PRO A 119 18.30 11.70 5.65
CA PRO A 119 17.68 12.96 6.02
C PRO A 119 18.18 14.19 5.24
N GLU A 120 19.34 14.09 4.57
CA GLU A 120 19.92 15.16 3.74
C GLU A 120 19.51 15.02 2.26
N GLY A 121 18.75 13.96 1.90
CA GLY A 121 18.30 13.65 0.55
C GLY A 121 19.34 12.86 -0.26
N GLY A 122 20.38 12.36 0.38
CA GLY A 122 21.32 11.41 -0.23
C GLY A 122 20.66 10.03 -0.40
N THR A 123 20.95 9.35 -1.51
CA THR A 123 20.40 8.02 -1.79
C THR A 123 21.50 6.97 -1.88
N ALA A 124 21.23 5.80 -1.33
CA ALA A 124 22.06 4.61 -1.46
C ALA A 124 21.19 3.39 -1.80
N THR A 125 21.66 2.50 -2.66
CA THR A 125 20.91 1.33 -3.12
C THR A 125 21.73 0.08 -2.88
N ALA A 126 21.09 -0.95 -2.35
CA ALA A 126 21.65 -2.29 -2.18
C ALA A 126 20.75 -3.35 -2.80
N GLU A 127 21.37 -4.45 -3.19
CA GLU A 127 20.74 -5.61 -3.80
C GLU A 127 20.60 -6.73 -2.77
N ALA A 128 19.48 -7.45 -2.80
CA ALA A 128 19.26 -8.61 -1.96
C ALA A 128 18.53 -9.73 -2.70
N GLU A 129 18.80 -10.97 -2.30
CA GLU A 129 18.11 -12.15 -2.83
C GLU A 129 16.83 -12.41 -2.05
N LEU A 130 15.71 -12.36 -2.75
CA LEU A 130 14.42 -12.77 -2.22
C LEU A 130 14.28 -14.29 -2.35
N ALA A 131 14.13 -14.96 -1.23
CA ALA A 131 13.81 -16.38 -1.18
C ALA A 131 12.34 -16.60 -0.78
N SER A 132 11.73 -17.68 -1.29
CA SER A 132 10.40 -18.06 -0.85
C SER A 132 10.43 -18.45 0.63
N ASP A 133 9.42 -18.02 1.39
CA ASP A 133 9.25 -18.32 2.83
C ASP A 133 10.28 -17.68 3.79
N GLU A 134 11.20 -16.85 3.33
CA GLU A 134 12.21 -16.22 4.17
C GLU A 134 12.21 -14.70 4.02
N TRP A 135 12.53 -14.01 5.11
CA TRP A 135 12.81 -12.59 5.08
C TRP A 135 14.12 -12.34 4.38
N THR A 136 14.08 -11.50 3.37
CA THR A 136 15.27 -10.91 2.79
C THR A 136 15.76 -9.81 3.71
N GLY A 137 17.03 -9.83 4.11
CA GLY A 137 17.62 -8.88 5.03
C GLY A 137 18.75 -8.09 4.42
N LEU A 138 18.81 -6.79 4.73
CA LEU A 138 19.92 -5.89 4.45
C LEU A 138 20.23 -5.07 5.71
N VAL A 139 21.50 -4.74 5.90
CA VAL A 139 21.97 -3.91 7.01
C VAL A 139 22.40 -2.54 6.49
N TYR A 140 21.67 -1.50 6.87
CA TYR A 140 22.06 -0.14 6.55
C TYR A 140 22.94 0.44 7.69
N PRO A 141 24.07 1.12 7.42
CA PRO A 141 24.58 1.51 6.11
C PRO A 141 25.52 0.49 5.45
N ASP A 142 25.84 -0.62 6.10
CA ASP A 142 26.94 -1.51 5.76
C ASP A 142 26.79 -2.15 4.36
N ASP A 143 25.59 -2.68 4.04
CA ASP A 143 25.34 -3.30 2.73
C ASP A 143 25.13 -2.28 1.61
N PHE A 144 25.02 -0.99 1.96
CA PHE A 144 24.72 0.09 1.01
C PHE A 144 25.95 0.93 0.63
N ASP A 145 27.12 0.65 1.19
CA ASP A 145 28.30 1.51 1.07
C ASP A 145 27.96 2.99 1.43
N ALA A 146 27.08 3.19 2.38
CA ALA A 146 26.54 4.50 2.73
C ALA A 146 27.30 5.14 3.92
N ALA A 147 27.02 6.42 4.16
CA ALA A 147 27.55 7.11 5.32
C ALA A 147 26.93 6.57 6.61
N PRO A 148 27.61 6.67 7.77
CA PRO A 148 27.04 6.28 9.05
C PRO A 148 25.71 6.99 9.33
N LEU A 149 24.86 6.34 10.16
CA LEU A 149 23.58 6.88 10.60
C LEU A 149 23.72 8.29 11.20
N ARG A 150 22.76 9.13 10.93
CA ARG A 150 22.63 10.50 11.43
C ARG A 150 21.22 10.72 11.93
N THR A 151 21.05 11.65 12.84
CA THR A 151 19.73 12.06 13.31
C THR A 151 18.82 12.47 12.18
N GLY A 152 17.60 11.95 12.15
CA GLY A 152 16.55 12.27 11.19
C GLY A 152 15.81 11.06 10.65
N VAL A 153 14.95 11.32 9.67
CA VAL A 153 14.06 10.29 9.08
C VAL A 153 14.67 9.73 7.81
N TYR A 154 14.67 8.41 7.72
CA TYR A 154 15.13 7.64 6.58
C TYR A 154 13.94 7.00 5.87
N THR A 155 13.91 7.11 4.54
CA THR A 155 12.89 6.47 3.71
C THR A 155 13.49 5.30 2.96
N VAL A 156 12.81 4.15 2.97
CA VAL A 156 13.24 2.92 2.32
C VAL A 156 12.24 2.53 1.24
N ILE A 157 12.69 2.49 -0.01
CA ILE A 157 11.89 2.02 -1.15
C ILE A 157 12.43 0.66 -1.61
N TRP A 158 11.58 -0.36 -1.60
CA TRP A 158 11.88 -1.64 -2.21
C TRP A 158 11.37 -1.69 -3.64
N SER A 159 12.16 -2.27 -4.56
CA SER A 159 11.85 -2.39 -5.98
C SER A 159 12.36 -3.70 -6.57
N ASP A 160 11.87 -4.07 -7.75
CA ASP A 160 12.28 -5.28 -8.47
C ASP A 160 13.56 -5.08 -9.32
N ALA A 161 14.03 -3.86 -9.43
CA ALA A 161 15.29 -3.47 -10.05
C ALA A 161 15.76 -2.15 -9.46
N ALA A 162 17.02 -1.78 -9.64
CA ALA A 162 17.60 -0.54 -9.08
C ALA A 162 16.81 0.74 -9.43
N GLU A 163 16.21 0.78 -10.63
CA GLU A 163 15.30 1.83 -11.09
C GLU A 163 13.98 1.21 -11.59
N GLY A 164 13.56 0.10 -10.98
CA GLY A 164 12.44 -0.72 -11.41
C GLY A 164 11.11 -0.36 -10.77
N ALA A 165 10.16 -1.30 -10.93
CA ALA A 165 8.82 -1.19 -10.37
C ALA A 165 8.88 -1.24 -8.84
N ARG A 166 8.14 -0.34 -8.20
CA ARG A 166 8.10 -0.24 -6.74
C ARG A 166 7.31 -1.39 -6.13
N ILE A 167 7.85 -1.93 -5.06
CA ILE A 167 7.23 -3.01 -4.29
C ILE A 167 6.53 -2.44 -3.07
N THR A 168 7.25 -1.70 -2.24
CA THR A 168 6.71 -1.08 -1.01
C THR A 168 7.61 0.04 -0.54
N CYS A 169 7.08 0.86 0.36
CA CYS A 169 7.80 1.91 1.06
C CYS A 169 7.70 1.69 2.56
N ASP A 170 8.81 1.93 3.25
CA ASP A 170 8.96 1.87 4.69
C ASP A 170 9.99 2.92 5.14
N GLY A 171 10.36 2.93 6.42
CA GLY A 171 11.39 3.80 6.91
C GLY A 171 11.62 3.67 8.40
N PHE A 172 12.54 4.47 8.91
CA PHE A 172 12.89 4.54 10.32
C PHE A 172 13.39 5.93 10.70
N GLU A 173 13.41 6.22 11.98
CA GLU A 173 13.91 7.47 12.55
C GLU A 173 15.12 7.20 13.45
N VAL A 174 16.09 8.09 13.39
CA VAL A 174 17.31 8.08 14.21
C VAL A 174 17.37 9.36 15.03
N ASP A 175 17.68 9.26 16.33
CA ASP A 175 17.80 10.41 17.28
C ASP A 175 19.25 10.73 17.64
#